data_0ee331a30d7b58dd834296d95ed84fcf
#
_entry.id   0ee331a30d7b58dd834296d95ed84fcf
#
_cell.length_a   1.000
_cell.length_b   1.000
_cell.length_c   1.000
_cell.angle_alpha   90.00
_cell.angle_beta   90.00
_cell.angle_gamma   90.00
#
_symmetry.space_group_name_H-M   'P 1'
#
loop_
_entity.id
_entity.type
_entity.pdbx_description
1 polymer ?
#
loop_
_entity_poly.entity_id
_entity_poly.type
_entity_poly.pdbx_seq_one_letter_code
_entity_poly.pdbx_strand_id
1 'polypeptide(L)'
;MCLQDIIPFCNFAGSKIEKFVLKGMKKILPFFAIALFLVGCNQKKEVKLIPTENFAKEVDGKLVSLYTLHNGFLTMQVTNYGGRVVALWMPDRRGSFDDIVLGYNTIDKYLDNDGERYLGAVVGRCANRIANGTFTLNGVEYHTAKNEGGNTLHGGLIGADKRVWDVVSVNDSAIRLHTLFADGEDGFPGNLDVTMSYTLTRDNQLQVRYSATTDATTLCNFSHHSFFNLKGEGNGTILDHYLQINSRYMTTIDDQLLTDGKFSGVKNTPFDFREKHTIGERINDADEQLQKAKGYDHNWIIDKSNPKAYTWCATLTEPKSGRGMQLWSDQVGLQFYSGNFFDGKSKGKCGKALAYREGLALEPQFFPNAINHESLAPMPILEAGEEYHQISIFKFEVLPNEKK
;
A
#
# COMPACT_ATOMS: atom_id res chain seq x y z
N MET A 1 54.27 14.01 -16.85
CA MET A 1 54.39 14.78 -18.10
C MET A 1 53.23 15.72 -18.14
N CYS A 2 53.50 17.01 -17.82
CA CYS A 2 52.59 18.14 -17.80
C CYS A 2 52.02 18.52 -19.18
N LEU A 3 50.92 19.24 -19.14
CA LEU A 3 50.59 20.48 -19.84
C LEU A 3 49.06 20.64 -19.71
N GLN A 4 48.45 21.44 -18.94
CA GLN A 4 48.40 22.92 -18.66
C GLN A 4 48.17 23.77 -19.91
N ASP A 5 47.16 24.65 -19.72
CA ASP A 5 46.88 25.95 -20.33
C ASP A 5 46.06 25.92 -21.65
N ILE A 6 44.93 26.67 -21.71
CA ILE A 6 44.90 28.12 -21.96
C ILE A 6 43.52 28.72 -21.73
N ILE A 7 43.42 29.71 -20.86
CA ILE A 7 42.40 30.76 -20.85
C ILE A 7 42.92 31.93 -21.72
N PRO A 8 42.07 32.73 -22.34
CA PRO A 8 42.29 34.15 -22.22
C PRO A 8 41.08 34.96 -21.74
N PHE A 9 41.39 35.77 -20.74
CA PHE A 9 40.75 37.02 -20.38
C PHE A 9 40.74 38.04 -21.50
N CYS A 10 39.72 38.90 -21.62
CA CYS A 10 39.82 40.22 -22.11
C CYS A 10 38.93 41.17 -21.27
N ASN A 11 39.59 41.90 -20.41
CA ASN A 11 39.20 43.21 -19.89
C ASN A 11 39.76 44.26 -20.83
N PHE A 12 39.02 45.37 -21.08
CA PHE A 12 39.51 46.76 -21.15
C PHE A 12 38.32 47.66 -21.47
N ALA A 13 37.86 48.48 -20.51
CA ALA A 13 38.31 49.80 -20.19
C ALA A 13 37.68 50.90 -21.11
N GLY A 14 37.04 51.78 -20.41
CA GLY A 14 36.23 52.91 -20.81
C GLY A 14 36.95 54.05 -21.52
N SER A 15 36.12 54.92 -22.06
CA SER A 15 36.37 56.36 -22.06
C SER A 15 35.12 57.15 -22.46
N LYS A 16 34.96 58.25 -21.76
CA LYS A 16 33.99 59.32 -21.89
C LYS A 16 33.93 59.88 -23.33
N ILE A 17 32.76 60.30 -23.81
CA ILE A 17 32.58 61.54 -24.57
C ILE A 17 31.18 62.12 -24.26
N GLU A 18 31.18 63.39 -24.16
CA GLU A 18 30.26 64.35 -23.64
C GLU A 18 28.96 64.57 -24.41
N LYS A 19 28.10 65.18 -23.69
CA LYS A 19 26.88 65.91 -24.01
C LYS A 19 26.85 66.61 -25.38
N PHE A 20 25.77 66.44 -26.11
CA PHE A 20 25.20 67.50 -26.91
C PHE A 20 23.66 67.51 -26.87
N VAL A 21 23.16 68.65 -26.87
CA VAL A 21 21.92 69.24 -26.40
C VAL A 21 20.75 69.06 -27.38
N LEU A 22 19.57 68.76 -26.84
CA LEU A 22 18.27 69.39 -27.07
C LEU A 22 17.53 69.30 -28.41
N LYS A 23 16.33 68.94 -28.21
CA LYS A 23 15.03 69.44 -28.71
C LYS A 23 14.26 68.52 -29.65
N GLY A 24 13.19 68.03 -29.06
CA GLY A 24 11.87 68.05 -29.66
C GLY A 24 11.54 66.98 -30.64
N MET A 25 10.89 65.91 -30.13
CA MET A 25 9.65 65.46 -30.75
C MET A 25 8.93 64.47 -29.82
N LYS A 26 7.79 64.90 -29.37
CA LYS A 26 6.75 64.00 -28.82
C LYS A 26 6.29 63.09 -29.94
N LYS A 27 6.36 61.75 -29.77
CA LYS A 27 5.28 60.85 -30.17
C LYS A 27 5.79 59.38 -30.09
N ILE A 28 5.01 58.55 -29.36
CA ILE A 28 4.77 57.15 -29.53
C ILE A 28 5.87 56.21 -29.07
N LEU A 29 5.81 55.85 -27.75
CA LEU A 29 6.35 54.60 -27.25
C LEU A 29 5.37 53.46 -27.61
N PRO A 30 5.76 52.45 -28.34
CA PRO A 30 5.06 51.18 -28.27
C PRO A 30 5.50 50.49 -26.97
N PHE A 31 4.54 50.21 -26.08
CA PHE A 31 4.71 49.27 -24.97
C PHE A 31 5.04 47.89 -25.57
N PHE A 32 6.33 47.56 -25.60
CA PHE A 32 6.75 46.17 -25.65
C PHE A 32 6.54 45.58 -24.27
N ALA A 33 5.33 45.07 -24.04
CA ALA A 33 5.09 44.11 -22.97
C ALA A 33 5.92 42.86 -23.30
N ILE A 34 7.08 42.74 -22.68
CA ILE A 34 7.81 41.48 -22.62
C ILE A 34 6.94 40.57 -21.72
N ALA A 35 6.04 39.81 -22.36
CA ALA A 35 5.42 38.66 -21.71
C ALA A 35 6.55 37.65 -21.51
N LEU A 36 7.15 37.67 -20.30
CA LEU A 36 7.90 36.55 -19.80
C LEU A 36 6.91 35.37 -19.71
N PHE A 37 6.81 34.58 -20.78
CA PHE A 37 6.31 33.23 -20.68
C PHE A 37 7.26 32.48 -19.75
N LEU A 38 6.90 32.41 -18.46
CA LEU A 38 7.38 31.40 -17.58
C LEU A 38 6.85 30.06 -18.14
N VAL A 39 7.52 29.53 -19.13
CA VAL A 39 7.44 28.12 -19.46
C VAL A 39 8.08 27.42 -18.27
N GLY A 40 7.27 27.18 -17.24
CA GLY A 40 7.64 26.25 -16.21
C GLY A 40 7.86 24.91 -16.91
N CYS A 41 9.11 24.59 -17.18
CA CYS A 41 9.52 23.25 -17.57
C CYS A 41 9.09 22.34 -16.42
N ASN A 42 7.90 21.77 -16.53
CA ASN A 42 7.47 20.68 -15.68
C ASN A 42 8.35 19.47 -16.03
N GLN A 43 9.55 19.41 -15.46
CA GLN A 43 10.40 18.24 -15.61
C GLN A 43 9.62 17.04 -15.10
N LYS A 44 9.57 16.00 -15.95
CA LYS A 44 9.00 14.71 -15.54
C LYS A 44 9.81 14.18 -14.39
N LYS A 45 9.13 13.73 -13.34
CA LYS A 45 9.79 13.02 -12.23
C LYS A 45 10.16 11.63 -12.73
N GLU A 46 11.40 11.26 -12.50
CA GLU A 46 11.90 9.91 -12.76
C GLU A 46 11.85 9.06 -11.49
N VAL A 47 12.00 7.75 -11.66
CA VAL A 47 12.12 6.82 -10.54
C VAL A 47 13.37 7.15 -9.73
N LYS A 48 13.20 7.39 -8.43
CA LYS A 48 14.28 7.63 -7.50
C LYS A 48 14.36 6.49 -6.49
N LEU A 49 15.17 5.50 -6.80
CA LEU A 49 15.36 4.33 -5.94
C LEU A 49 15.90 4.71 -4.57
N ILE A 50 15.43 3.98 -3.56
CA ILE A 50 16.00 4.00 -2.22
C ILE A 50 17.33 3.22 -2.28
N PRO A 51 18.43 3.75 -1.71
CA PRO A 51 19.70 3.05 -1.66
C PRO A 51 19.57 1.71 -0.91
N THR A 52 20.12 0.65 -1.47
CA THR A 52 20.00 -0.71 -0.90
C THR A 52 20.70 -0.83 0.46
N GLU A 53 21.75 -0.06 0.69
CA GLU A 53 22.48 0.03 1.95
C GLU A 53 21.62 0.50 3.12
N ASN A 54 20.53 1.24 2.87
CA ASN A 54 19.58 1.66 3.89
C ASN A 54 18.81 0.47 4.53
N PHE A 55 18.88 -0.70 3.91
CA PHE A 55 18.25 -1.95 4.36
C PHE A 55 19.25 -3.06 4.63
N ALA A 56 20.54 -2.82 4.48
CA ALA A 56 21.58 -3.80 4.76
C ALA A 56 21.85 -3.89 6.27
N LYS A 57 21.12 -4.78 6.96
CA LYS A 57 21.23 -4.98 8.41
C LYS A 57 20.96 -6.42 8.78
N GLU A 58 21.67 -6.94 9.79
CA GLU A 58 21.35 -8.23 10.38
C GLU A 58 20.27 -8.06 11.44
N VAL A 59 19.21 -8.87 11.35
CA VAL A 59 18.08 -8.92 12.29
C VAL A 59 17.78 -10.39 12.57
N ASP A 60 17.76 -10.77 13.83
CA ASP A 60 17.53 -12.15 14.30
C ASP A 60 18.46 -13.19 13.60
N GLY A 61 19.72 -12.83 13.38
CA GLY A 61 20.72 -13.69 12.74
C GLY A 61 20.56 -13.85 11.23
N LYS A 62 19.68 -13.07 10.59
CA LYS A 62 19.44 -13.09 9.15
C LYS A 62 19.71 -11.72 8.52
N LEU A 63 20.26 -11.71 7.30
CA LEU A 63 20.50 -10.48 6.56
C LEU A 63 19.18 -9.93 5.97
N VAL A 64 18.85 -8.70 6.33
CA VAL A 64 17.81 -7.91 5.68
C VAL A 64 18.40 -7.21 4.46
N SER A 65 17.66 -7.18 3.37
CA SER A 65 18.07 -6.54 2.11
C SER A 65 16.88 -5.90 1.39
N LEU A 66 17.18 -5.00 0.47
CA LEU A 66 16.20 -4.35 -0.40
C LEU A 66 16.42 -4.78 -1.85
N TYR A 67 15.38 -5.29 -2.49
CA TYR A 67 15.38 -5.81 -3.86
C TYR A 67 14.56 -4.90 -4.76
N THR A 68 15.04 -4.66 -5.98
CA THR A 68 14.34 -3.86 -6.99
C THR A 68 13.80 -4.75 -8.10
N LEU A 69 12.51 -4.65 -8.37
CA LEU A 69 11.82 -5.34 -9.46
C LEU A 69 11.26 -4.30 -10.44
N HIS A 70 11.21 -4.63 -11.74
CA HIS A 70 10.65 -3.75 -12.75
C HIS A 70 10.07 -4.53 -13.95
N ASN A 71 9.10 -3.94 -14.65
CA ASN A 71 8.53 -4.49 -15.88
C ASN A 71 8.49 -3.50 -17.05
N GLY A 72 9.16 -2.34 -16.92
CA GLY A 72 9.15 -1.25 -17.88
C GLY A 72 8.05 -0.20 -17.64
N PHE A 73 6.98 -0.54 -16.90
CA PHE A 73 5.90 0.37 -16.53
C PHE A 73 5.90 0.67 -15.03
N LEU A 74 6.10 -0.36 -14.22
CA LEU A 74 6.23 -0.28 -12.76
C LEU A 74 7.68 -0.51 -12.37
N THR A 75 8.11 0.16 -11.30
CA THR A 75 9.32 -0.17 -10.55
C THR A 75 8.94 -0.34 -9.09
N MET A 76 9.36 -1.43 -8.46
CA MET A 76 9.00 -1.76 -7.08
C MET A 76 10.24 -2.11 -6.28
N GLN A 77 10.31 -1.65 -5.03
CA GLN A 77 11.32 -2.10 -4.09
C GLN A 77 10.66 -2.88 -2.95
N VAL A 78 11.24 -4.05 -2.66
CA VAL A 78 10.76 -5.01 -1.67
C VAL A 78 11.89 -5.35 -0.71
N THR A 79 11.61 -5.35 0.60
CA THR A 79 12.52 -5.90 1.60
C THR A 79 12.04 -7.28 2.06
N ASN A 80 12.98 -8.17 2.36
CA ASN A 80 12.66 -9.46 2.97
C ASN A 80 12.29 -9.37 4.47
N TYR A 81 12.40 -8.19 5.11
CA TYR A 81 11.82 -7.95 6.42
C TYR A 81 10.31 -7.70 6.32
N GLY A 82 9.54 -8.68 6.79
CA GLY A 82 8.07 -8.65 6.68
C GLY A 82 7.54 -8.81 5.26
N GLY A 83 8.37 -9.19 4.28
CA GLY A 83 7.98 -9.28 2.87
C GLY A 83 7.39 -7.97 2.34
N ARG A 84 7.90 -6.80 2.81
CA ARG A 84 7.26 -5.49 2.60
C ARG A 84 7.54 -4.92 1.21
N VAL A 85 6.49 -4.43 0.56
CA VAL A 85 6.64 -3.47 -0.54
C VAL A 85 6.96 -2.11 0.07
N VAL A 86 8.20 -1.68 -0.10
CA VAL A 86 8.72 -0.41 0.46
C VAL A 86 8.35 0.77 -0.42
N ALA A 87 8.42 0.58 -1.74
CA ALA A 87 8.13 1.60 -2.74
C ALA A 87 7.57 0.98 -4.01
N LEU A 88 6.68 1.71 -4.70
CA LEU A 88 6.09 1.31 -5.98
C LEU A 88 5.90 2.55 -6.86
N TRP A 89 6.75 2.73 -7.84
CA TRP A 89 6.65 3.84 -8.79
C TRP A 89 5.80 3.49 -9.99
N MET A 90 4.92 4.43 -10.33
CA MET A 90 4.01 4.34 -11.45
C MET A 90 3.97 5.67 -12.22
N PRO A 91 3.98 5.69 -13.59
CA PRO A 91 3.86 6.92 -14.35
C PRO A 91 2.43 7.50 -14.29
N ASP A 92 2.32 8.81 -14.41
CA ASP A 92 1.07 9.52 -14.68
C ASP A 92 0.81 9.66 -16.19
N ARG A 93 -0.27 10.35 -16.59
CA ARG A 93 -0.60 10.66 -18.01
C ARG A 93 0.50 11.39 -18.79
N ARG A 94 1.42 12.06 -18.12
CA ARG A 94 2.53 12.80 -18.72
C ARG A 94 3.82 11.98 -18.72
N GLY A 95 3.77 10.77 -18.19
CA GLY A 95 4.91 9.90 -17.97
C GLY A 95 5.80 10.35 -16.82
N SER A 96 5.25 11.09 -15.84
CA SER A 96 5.94 11.47 -14.61
C SER A 96 5.70 10.40 -13.54
N PHE A 97 6.77 9.87 -12.95
CA PHE A 97 6.69 8.83 -11.93
C PHE A 97 6.49 9.41 -10.54
N ASP A 98 5.59 8.81 -9.76
CA ASP A 98 5.50 8.99 -8.32
C ASP A 98 5.47 7.61 -7.64
N ASP A 99 5.98 7.57 -6.40
CA ASP A 99 5.88 6.41 -5.52
C ASP A 99 4.47 6.39 -4.91
N ILE A 100 3.67 5.41 -5.30
CA ILE A 100 2.23 5.34 -4.98
C ILE A 100 1.90 4.53 -3.73
N VAL A 101 2.90 4.12 -2.94
CA VAL A 101 2.70 3.45 -1.65
C VAL A 101 3.40 4.23 -0.54
N LEU A 102 2.84 4.17 0.67
CA LEU A 102 3.47 4.74 1.86
C LEU A 102 4.51 3.77 2.43
N GLY A 103 5.59 4.30 3.01
CA GLY A 103 6.63 3.49 3.60
C GLY A 103 7.72 4.30 4.27
N TYR A 104 8.77 3.62 4.72
CA TYR A 104 9.99 4.22 5.26
C TYR A 104 11.18 3.94 4.35
N ASN A 105 12.18 4.82 4.39
CA ASN A 105 13.37 4.72 3.54
C ASN A 105 14.57 4.02 4.20
N THR A 106 14.40 3.50 5.42
CA THR A 106 15.42 2.73 6.15
C THR A 106 14.79 1.58 6.90
N ILE A 107 15.56 0.49 7.08
CA ILE A 107 15.11 -0.65 7.89
C ILE A 107 14.93 -0.26 9.36
N ASP A 108 15.75 0.64 9.90
CA ASP A 108 15.67 1.06 11.31
C ASP A 108 14.29 1.61 11.65
N LYS A 109 13.68 2.39 10.77
CA LYS A 109 12.33 2.91 10.99
C LYS A 109 11.24 1.85 11.03
N TYR A 110 11.42 0.74 10.34
CA TYR A 110 10.51 -0.41 10.44
C TYR A 110 10.73 -1.21 11.72
N LEU A 111 11.97 -1.22 12.24
CA LEU A 111 12.32 -1.90 13.49
C LEU A 111 11.91 -1.11 14.74
N ASP A 112 12.04 0.23 14.72
CA ASP A 112 11.73 1.11 15.85
C ASP A 112 10.24 1.12 16.21
N ASN A 113 9.38 0.81 15.24
CA ASN A 113 7.93 0.63 15.43
C ASN A 113 7.21 1.86 16.04
N ASP A 114 7.77 3.06 15.86
CA ASP A 114 7.23 4.33 16.38
C ASP A 114 6.08 4.91 15.56
N GLY A 115 5.63 4.19 14.51
CA GLY A 115 4.60 4.63 13.59
C GLY A 115 3.66 3.50 13.17
N GLU A 116 3.15 3.58 11.94
CA GLU A 116 2.31 2.52 11.39
C GLU A 116 3.14 1.24 11.15
N ARG A 117 2.81 0.20 11.92
CA ARG A 117 3.52 -1.08 11.92
C ARG A 117 3.45 -1.80 10.58
N TYR A 118 2.31 -1.72 9.90
CA TYR A 118 2.01 -2.63 8.78
C TYR A 118 2.27 -2.04 7.39
N LEU A 119 2.95 -0.90 7.29
CA LEU A 119 3.29 -0.28 5.99
C LEU A 119 3.93 -1.28 5.04
N GLY A 120 3.21 -1.62 3.97
CA GLY A 120 3.65 -2.52 2.90
C GLY A 120 3.82 -3.99 3.27
N ALA A 121 3.51 -4.39 4.50
CA ALA A 121 3.81 -5.71 5.05
C ALA A 121 2.94 -6.85 4.48
N VAL A 122 3.47 -8.06 4.55
CA VAL A 122 2.66 -9.27 4.62
C VAL A 122 2.08 -9.37 6.01
N VAL A 123 0.77 -9.58 6.13
CA VAL A 123 0.09 -9.83 7.40
C VAL A 123 -0.43 -11.27 7.45
N GLY A 124 -0.31 -11.91 8.62
CA GLY A 124 -0.58 -13.34 8.85
C GLY A 124 0.23 -13.84 10.05
N ARG A 125 0.08 -15.11 10.51
CA ARG A 125 -0.57 -16.27 9.83
C ARG A 125 -2.11 -16.17 9.81
N CYS A 126 -2.74 -15.26 10.60
CA CYS A 126 -4.15 -14.93 10.51
C CYS A 126 -4.31 -13.42 10.38
N ALA A 127 -4.61 -12.93 9.18
CA ALA A 127 -4.88 -11.52 8.89
C ALA A 127 -6.12 -11.03 9.63
N ASN A 128 -6.15 -9.72 9.96
CA ASN A 128 -7.16 -9.04 10.73
C ASN A 128 -7.27 -9.58 12.19
N ARG A 129 -8.42 -9.42 12.85
CA ARG A 129 -8.59 -9.63 14.29
C ARG A 129 -9.10 -11.02 14.66
N ILE A 130 -8.63 -11.52 15.83
CA ILE A 130 -9.23 -12.64 16.57
C ILE A 130 -9.65 -12.09 17.93
N ALA A 131 -10.94 -12.12 18.21
CA ALA A 131 -11.53 -11.59 19.44
C ALA A 131 -10.93 -12.22 20.67
N ASN A 132 -10.57 -11.41 21.68
CA ASN A 132 -9.96 -11.83 22.94
C ASN A 132 -8.68 -12.68 22.77
N GLY A 133 -8.09 -12.73 21.56
CA GLY A 133 -6.97 -13.62 21.27
C GLY A 133 -7.30 -15.08 21.52
N THR A 134 -8.54 -15.51 21.32
CA THR A 134 -8.99 -16.87 21.66
C THR A 134 -9.83 -17.45 20.55
N PHE A 135 -9.63 -18.73 20.25
CA PHE A 135 -10.48 -19.50 19.33
C PHE A 135 -10.49 -20.98 19.68
N THR A 136 -11.51 -21.69 19.26
CA THR A 136 -11.61 -23.15 19.40
C THR A 136 -11.42 -23.82 18.05
N LEU A 137 -10.54 -24.80 17.99
CA LEU A 137 -10.26 -25.61 16.80
C LEU A 137 -10.24 -27.09 17.19
N ASN A 138 -11.08 -27.90 16.55
CA ASN A 138 -11.23 -29.34 16.84
C ASN A 138 -11.45 -29.63 18.33
N GLY A 139 -12.25 -28.80 19.01
CA GLY A 139 -12.58 -28.94 20.44
C GLY A 139 -11.47 -28.50 21.41
N VAL A 140 -10.36 -28.00 20.93
CA VAL A 140 -9.26 -27.45 21.75
C VAL A 140 -9.31 -25.92 21.69
N GLU A 141 -9.26 -25.27 22.84
CA GLU A 141 -9.17 -23.82 22.95
C GLU A 141 -7.70 -23.38 22.84
N TYR A 142 -7.44 -22.39 21.98
CA TYR A 142 -6.14 -21.76 21.76
C TYR A 142 -6.16 -20.30 22.18
N HIS A 143 -5.04 -19.85 22.76
CA HIS A 143 -4.84 -18.47 23.19
C HIS A 143 -3.68 -17.86 22.40
N THR A 144 -3.99 -16.89 21.55
CA THR A 144 -3.01 -16.19 20.74
C THR A 144 -2.50 -14.92 21.37
N ALA A 145 -1.31 -14.48 20.98
CA ALA A 145 -0.68 -13.29 21.52
C ALA A 145 -1.51 -12.03 21.23
N LYS A 146 -1.87 -11.30 22.30
CA LYS A 146 -2.67 -10.09 22.22
C LYS A 146 -1.78 -8.88 21.95
N ASN A 147 -1.98 -8.20 20.86
CA ASN A 147 -1.19 -7.05 20.44
C ASN A 147 -2.01 -5.81 20.11
N GLU A 148 -3.34 -5.87 20.27
CA GLU A 148 -4.23 -4.74 20.02
C GLU A 148 -5.47 -4.81 20.93
N GLY A 149 -5.54 -3.92 21.94
CA GLY A 149 -6.74 -3.72 22.78
C GLY A 149 -7.31 -4.97 23.47
N GLY A 150 -6.52 -6.02 23.65
CA GLY A 150 -6.96 -7.32 24.19
C GLY A 150 -7.24 -8.37 23.11
N ASN A 151 -7.17 -8.02 21.85
CA ASN A 151 -7.35 -8.89 20.68
C ASN A 151 -6.00 -9.25 20.06
N THR A 152 -6.01 -10.28 19.20
CA THR A 152 -4.89 -10.55 18.30
C THR A 152 -5.18 -9.88 16.98
N LEU A 153 -4.24 -9.09 16.47
CA LEU A 153 -4.28 -8.44 15.16
C LEU A 153 -3.13 -8.94 14.30
N HIS A 154 -3.44 -9.31 13.05
CA HIS A 154 -2.48 -9.66 12.00
C HIS A 154 -1.43 -10.71 12.38
N GLY A 155 -1.82 -11.72 13.18
CA GLY A 155 -0.97 -12.84 13.57
C GLY A 155 -0.22 -12.66 14.89
N GLY A 156 -0.39 -11.54 15.60
CA GLY A 156 0.11 -11.40 16.97
C GLY A 156 1.33 -10.49 17.12
N LEU A 157 2.17 -10.78 18.10
CA LEU A 157 3.33 -9.94 18.48
C LEU A 157 4.45 -9.97 17.45
N ILE A 158 4.74 -11.15 16.92
CA ILE A 158 5.74 -11.35 15.88
C ILE A 158 5.06 -11.23 14.51
N GLY A 159 4.08 -12.11 14.23
CA GLY A 159 3.37 -12.10 12.96
C GLY A 159 4.26 -12.35 11.74
N ALA A 160 3.72 -12.12 10.55
CA ALA A 160 4.48 -12.22 9.30
C ALA A 160 5.33 -10.96 9.03
N ASP A 161 4.93 -9.82 9.57
CA ASP A 161 5.48 -8.49 9.30
C ASP A 161 6.79 -8.19 10.02
N LYS A 162 7.09 -8.89 11.12
CA LYS A 162 8.35 -8.71 11.87
C LYS A 162 9.39 -9.80 11.62
N ARG A 163 9.19 -10.64 10.61
CA ARG A 163 10.13 -11.72 10.25
C ARG A 163 11.08 -11.30 9.16
N VAL A 164 12.30 -11.80 9.23
CA VAL A 164 13.19 -11.82 8.07
C VAL A 164 12.91 -13.10 7.29
N TRP A 165 12.25 -12.95 6.15
CA TRP A 165 11.94 -14.04 5.23
C TRP A 165 13.19 -14.46 4.47
N ASP A 166 13.35 -15.76 4.22
CA ASP A 166 14.41 -16.30 3.40
C ASP A 166 14.11 -16.03 1.92
N VAL A 167 15.08 -15.52 1.17
CA VAL A 167 14.94 -15.27 -0.27
C VAL A 167 15.23 -16.54 -1.02
N VAL A 168 14.19 -17.17 -1.56
CA VAL A 168 14.32 -18.43 -2.34
C VAL A 168 14.85 -18.15 -3.74
N SER A 169 14.34 -17.09 -4.36
CA SER A 169 14.79 -16.64 -5.68
C SER A 169 14.41 -15.19 -5.92
N VAL A 170 15.19 -14.49 -6.73
CA VAL A 170 14.92 -13.12 -7.20
C VAL A 170 15.44 -12.96 -8.62
N ASN A 171 14.68 -12.23 -9.45
CA ASN A 171 15.09 -11.76 -10.77
C ASN A 171 14.52 -10.35 -11.00
N ASP A 172 14.69 -9.82 -12.22
CA ASP A 172 14.30 -8.43 -12.54
C ASP A 172 12.82 -8.12 -12.29
N SER A 173 11.94 -9.11 -12.32
CA SER A 173 10.49 -8.90 -12.23
C SER A 173 9.78 -9.70 -11.15
N ALA A 174 10.48 -10.57 -10.43
CA ALA A 174 9.88 -11.42 -9.41
C ALA A 174 10.82 -11.69 -8.24
N ILE A 175 10.23 -11.82 -7.04
CA ILE A 175 10.90 -12.32 -5.84
C ILE A 175 10.03 -13.39 -5.19
N ARG A 176 10.64 -14.45 -4.71
CA ARG A 176 10.02 -15.52 -3.93
C ARG A 176 10.66 -15.61 -2.56
N LEU A 177 9.83 -15.55 -1.53
CA LEU A 177 10.21 -15.52 -0.13
C LEU A 177 9.63 -16.74 0.59
N HIS A 178 10.33 -17.22 1.63
CA HIS A 178 9.92 -18.36 2.43
C HIS A 178 10.09 -18.07 3.92
N THR A 179 9.22 -18.63 4.75
CA THR A 179 9.38 -18.64 6.21
C THR A 179 8.62 -19.81 6.82
N LEU A 180 9.08 -20.27 7.98
CA LEU A 180 8.39 -21.23 8.82
C LEU A 180 7.87 -20.53 10.08
N PHE A 181 6.58 -20.65 10.35
CA PHE A 181 5.99 -20.33 11.65
C PHE A 181 6.01 -21.60 12.50
N ALA A 182 6.67 -21.56 13.62
CA ALA A 182 6.78 -22.72 14.50
C ALA A 182 5.45 -23.04 15.20
N ASP A 183 5.25 -24.31 15.56
CA ASP A 183 4.14 -24.72 16.41
C ASP A 183 4.17 -23.95 17.74
N GLY A 184 3.02 -23.44 18.18
CA GLY A 184 2.85 -22.62 19.38
C GLY A 184 3.33 -21.18 19.25
N GLU A 185 3.93 -20.76 18.15
CA GLU A 185 4.35 -19.39 17.97
C GLU A 185 3.15 -18.43 17.91
N ASP A 186 3.23 -17.32 18.67
CA ASP A 186 2.10 -16.40 18.90
C ASP A 186 0.81 -17.12 19.37
N GLY A 187 0.91 -18.38 19.87
CA GLY A 187 -0.18 -19.20 20.37
C GLY A 187 -0.96 -20.00 19.33
N PHE A 188 -0.52 -20.01 18.07
CA PHE A 188 -1.16 -20.78 17.02
C PHE A 188 -0.62 -22.21 16.95
N PRO A 189 -1.47 -23.24 16.72
CA PRO A 189 -1.03 -24.63 16.58
C PRO A 189 -0.38 -24.91 15.23
N GLY A 190 0.48 -25.91 15.19
CA GLY A 190 1.11 -26.46 14.00
C GLY A 190 2.24 -25.62 13.41
N ASN A 191 3.23 -26.31 12.86
CA ASN A 191 4.24 -25.70 12.01
C ASN A 191 3.59 -25.31 10.67
N LEU A 192 3.69 -24.04 10.30
CA LEU A 192 3.14 -23.55 9.04
C LEU A 192 4.30 -23.10 8.14
N ASP A 193 4.58 -23.90 7.11
CA ASP A 193 5.57 -23.62 6.09
C ASP A 193 4.96 -22.75 5.00
N VAL A 194 5.48 -21.53 4.79
CA VAL A 194 4.88 -20.52 3.92
C VAL A 194 5.85 -20.05 2.86
N THR A 195 5.41 -20.10 1.63
CA THR A 195 6.06 -19.43 0.51
C THR A 195 5.15 -18.31 -0.02
N MET A 196 5.74 -17.15 -0.28
CA MET A 196 5.05 -16.04 -0.95
C MET A 196 5.86 -15.54 -2.14
N SER A 197 5.21 -14.92 -3.10
CA SER A 197 5.89 -14.27 -4.21
C SER A 197 5.23 -12.98 -4.65
N TYR A 198 6.07 -12.03 -5.07
CA TYR A 198 5.68 -10.87 -5.87
C TYR A 198 6.16 -11.05 -7.29
N THR A 199 5.29 -10.77 -8.26
CA THR A 199 5.64 -10.79 -9.68
C THR A 199 5.06 -9.58 -10.39
N LEU A 200 5.90 -8.78 -11.03
CA LEU A 200 5.50 -7.72 -11.96
C LEU A 200 5.39 -8.31 -13.36
N THR A 201 4.18 -8.42 -13.89
CA THR A 201 3.95 -9.00 -15.22
C THR A 201 4.07 -7.94 -16.33
N ARG A 202 4.20 -8.39 -17.58
CA ARG A 202 4.22 -7.50 -18.76
C ARG A 202 2.90 -6.74 -18.96
N ASP A 203 1.80 -7.23 -18.37
CA ASP A 203 0.48 -6.62 -18.45
C ASP A 203 0.23 -5.62 -17.28
N ASN A 204 1.32 -5.10 -16.68
CA ASN A 204 1.30 -4.12 -15.59
C ASN A 204 0.57 -4.59 -14.34
N GLN A 205 0.71 -5.88 -14.02
CA GLN A 205 0.14 -6.46 -12.82
C GLN A 205 1.22 -6.68 -11.77
N LEU A 206 0.91 -6.36 -10.51
CA LEU A 206 1.57 -6.90 -9.34
C LEU A 206 0.76 -8.12 -8.87
N GLN A 207 1.29 -9.30 -9.08
CA GLN A 207 0.72 -10.54 -8.56
C GLN A 207 1.33 -10.87 -7.20
N VAL A 208 0.49 -11.06 -6.20
CA VAL A 208 0.84 -11.52 -4.86
C VAL A 208 0.28 -12.91 -4.70
N ARG A 209 1.12 -13.89 -4.44
CA ARG A 209 0.73 -15.30 -4.27
C ARG A 209 1.27 -15.82 -2.95
N TYR A 210 0.45 -16.61 -2.28
CA TYR A 210 0.82 -17.37 -1.09
C TYR A 210 0.55 -18.84 -1.34
N SER A 211 1.44 -19.70 -0.85
CA SER A 211 1.16 -21.13 -0.64
C SER A 211 1.67 -21.53 0.73
N ALA A 212 0.96 -22.42 1.40
CA ALA A 212 1.38 -22.92 2.71
C ALA A 212 0.93 -24.36 2.94
N THR A 213 1.71 -25.09 3.74
CA THR A 213 1.40 -26.43 4.27
C THR A 213 1.58 -26.45 5.77
N THR A 214 0.91 -27.36 6.45
CA THR A 214 1.02 -27.52 7.91
C THR A 214 1.08 -28.98 8.30
N ASP A 215 1.70 -29.26 9.45
CA ASP A 215 1.75 -30.59 10.07
C ASP A 215 0.60 -30.84 11.07
N ALA A 216 -0.15 -29.79 11.44
CA ALA A 216 -1.33 -29.88 12.29
C ALA A 216 -2.38 -28.86 11.83
N THR A 217 -3.66 -29.16 12.07
CA THR A 217 -4.76 -28.21 11.76
C THR A 217 -4.52 -26.86 12.40
N THR A 218 -4.61 -25.79 11.61
CA THR A 218 -4.30 -24.43 12.06
C THR A 218 -5.09 -23.37 11.31
N LEU A 219 -4.92 -22.09 11.71
CA LEU A 219 -5.43 -20.95 10.95
C LEU A 219 -4.39 -20.49 9.91
N CYS A 220 -4.89 -20.26 8.67
CA CYS A 220 -4.08 -19.75 7.58
C CYS A 220 -4.87 -18.71 6.77
N ASN A 221 -4.50 -17.45 6.91
CA ASN A 221 -5.12 -16.31 6.25
C ASN A 221 -4.08 -15.21 6.11
N PHE A 222 -3.56 -15.02 4.90
CA PHE A 222 -2.58 -13.97 4.61
C PHE A 222 -3.22 -12.82 3.86
N SER A 223 -2.63 -11.63 4.00
CA SER A 223 -2.96 -10.48 3.15
C SER A 223 -1.73 -9.60 2.92
N HIS A 224 -1.86 -8.70 1.95
CA HIS A 224 -0.86 -7.71 1.59
C HIS A 224 -1.33 -6.32 2.03
N HIS A 225 -0.54 -5.65 2.87
CA HIS A 225 -0.95 -4.40 3.55
C HIS A 225 -0.21 -3.16 3.02
N SER A 226 -0.12 -3.00 1.70
CA SER A 226 0.35 -1.74 1.14
C SER A 226 -0.68 -0.64 1.34
N PHE A 227 -0.21 0.52 1.79
CA PHE A 227 -1.01 1.73 1.84
C PHE A 227 -0.82 2.51 0.54
N PHE A 228 -1.84 2.53 -0.30
CA PHE A 228 -1.82 3.20 -1.59
C PHE A 228 -2.22 4.68 -1.49
N ASN A 229 -1.53 5.52 -2.26
CA ASN A 229 -1.96 6.85 -2.62
C ASN A 229 -1.57 7.11 -4.08
N LEU A 230 -2.51 7.04 -4.99
CA LEU A 230 -2.24 7.16 -6.43
C LEU A 230 -1.79 8.57 -6.86
N LYS A 231 -1.86 9.58 -5.97
CA LYS A 231 -1.20 10.89 -6.18
C LYS A 231 0.31 10.79 -5.98
N GLY A 232 0.77 9.75 -5.29
CA GLY A 232 2.11 9.59 -4.75
C GLY A 232 2.22 10.00 -3.28
N GLU A 233 3.12 9.34 -2.53
CA GLU A 233 3.39 9.62 -1.12
C GLU A 233 3.69 11.10 -0.90
N GLY A 234 3.09 11.69 0.14
CA GLY A 234 3.29 13.10 0.50
C GLY A 234 2.57 14.11 -0.39
N ASN A 235 1.68 13.66 -1.28
CA ASN A 235 0.89 14.53 -2.14
C ASN A 235 -0.56 14.72 -1.65
N GLY A 236 -0.78 14.60 -0.33
CA GLY A 236 -2.05 14.84 0.34
C GLY A 236 -2.90 13.58 0.51
N THR A 237 -4.16 13.76 0.87
CA THR A 237 -5.07 12.69 1.28
C THR A 237 -5.64 11.89 0.10
N ILE A 238 -6.20 10.71 0.41
CA ILE A 238 -6.86 9.83 -0.57
C ILE A 238 -8.34 10.21 -0.81
N LEU A 239 -8.83 11.29 -0.25
CA LEU A 239 -10.27 11.60 -0.21
C LEU A 239 -10.89 11.89 -1.58
N ASP A 240 -10.12 12.34 -2.55
CA ASP A 240 -10.55 12.60 -3.93
C ASP A 240 -10.25 11.44 -4.90
N HIS A 241 -9.73 10.31 -4.37
CA HIS A 241 -9.70 9.07 -5.14
C HIS A 241 -11.10 8.51 -5.29
N TYR A 242 -11.41 7.97 -6.45
CA TYR A 242 -12.64 7.22 -6.67
C TYR A 242 -12.41 5.75 -6.37
N LEU A 243 -13.33 5.18 -5.61
CA LEU A 243 -13.36 3.76 -5.26
C LEU A 243 -14.66 3.13 -5.76
N GLN A 244 -14.56 1.92 -6.28
CA GLN A 244 -15.67 1.02 -6.56
C GLN A 244 -15.35 -0.36 -6.00
N ILE A 245 -16.31 -1.00 -5.32
CA ILE A 245 -16.16 -2.33 -4.70
C ILE A 245 -17.27 -3.24 -5.20
N ASN A 246 -16.91 -4.44 -5.63
CA ASN A 246 -17.82 -5.47 -6.09
C ASN A 246 -18.46 -6.21 -4.91
N SER A 247 -19.34 -5.53 -4.20
CA SER A 247 -20.00 -6.10 -3.02
C SER A 247 -21.35 -5.45 -2.73
N ARG A 248 -22.30 -6.28 -2.32
CA ARG A 248 -23.63 -5.86 -1.82
C ARG A 248 -23.70 -5.85 -0.29
N TYR A 249 -22.74 -6.43 0.40
CA TYR A 249 -22.74 -6.60 1.86
C TYR A 249 -21.38 -6.32 2.45
N MET A 250 -21.37 -5.92 3.73
CA MET A 250 -20.17 -5.79 4.55
C MET A 250 -20.41 -6.43 5.92
N THR A 251 -19.35 -6.70 6.68
CA THR A 251 -19.43 -7.02 8.10
C THR A 251 -19.53 -5.74 8.92
N THR A 252 -20.43 -5.70 9.91
CA THR A 252 -20.47 -4.63 10.91
C THR A 252 -19.41 -4.85 11.97
N ILE A 253 -19.05 -3.78 12.68
CA ILE A 253 -18.03 -3.76 13.75
C ILE A 253 -18.58 -3.16 15.03
N ASP A 254 -18.02 -3.60 16.16
CA ASP A 254 -18.22 -3.01 17.49
C ASP A 254 -17.18 -1.91 17.78
N ASP A 255 -17.17 -1.40 19.00
CA ASP A 255 -16.24 -0.35 19.44
C ASP A 255 -14.76 -0.82 19.55
N GLN A 256 -14.52 -2.12 19.48
CA GLN A 256 -13.18 -2.72 19.39
C GLN A 256 -12.78 -3.09 17.94
N LEU A 257 -13.55 -2.64 16.96
CA LEU A 257 -13.39 -2.96 15.53
C LEU A 257 -13.51 -4.47 15.23
N LEU A 258 -14.21 -5.21 16.09
CA LEU A 258 -14.51 -6.62 15.90
C LEU A 258 -15.86 -6.79 15.21
N THR A 259 -15.95 -7.72 14.27
CA THR A 259 -17.25 -8.07 13.69
C THR A 259 -18.10 -8.85 14.69
N ASP A 260 -19.40 -8.59 14.67
CA ASP A 260 -20.42 -9.33 15.40
C ASP A 260 -20.94 -10.59 14.66
N GLY A 261 -20.27 -10.94 13.56
CA GLY A 261 -20.64 -12.10 12.74
C GLY A 261 -21.85 -11.86 11.82
N LYS A 262 -22.30 -10.61 11.64
CA LYS A 262 -23.42 -10.27 10.78
C LYS A 262 -23.00 -9.60 9.49
N PHE A 263 -23.79 -9.84 8.45
CA PHE A 263 -23.69 -9.15 7.18
C PHE A 263 -24.72 -8.01 7.11
N SER A 264 -24.28 -6.81 6.77
CA SER A 264 -25.14 -5.65 6.54
C SER A 264 -25.12 -5.25 5.07
N GLY A 265 -26.30 -4.96 4.50
CA GLY A 265 -26.40 -4.48 3.12
C GLY A 265 -25.83 -3.08 2.96
N VAL A 266 -25.01 -2.84 1.95
CA VAL A 266 -24.39 -1.53 1.72
C VAL A 266 -25.31 -0.51 1.04
N LYS A 267 -26.40 -0.95 0.41
CA LYS A 267 -27.31 -0.09 -0.38
C LYS A 267 -27.89 1.05 0.45
N ASN A 268 -27.77 2.28 -0.06
CA ASN A 268 -28.23 3.53 0.59
C ASN A 268 -27.53 3.83 1.92
N THR A 269 -26.30 3.35 2.12
CA THR A 269 -25.43 3.67 3.26
C THR A 269 -24.17 4.38 2.78
N PRO A 270 -23.36 4.97 3.67
CA PRO A 270 -22.05 5.50 3.30
C PRO A 270 -21.08 4.47 2.71
N PHE A 271 -21.34 3.17 2.92
CA PHE A 271 -20.52 2.04 2.47
C PHE A 271 -20.88 1.54 1.07
N ASP A 272 -21.81 2.21 0.38
CA ASP A 272 -22.26 1.80 -0.96
C ASP A 272 -21.25 2.25 -2.04
N PHE A 273 -20.22 1.43 -2.25
CA PHE A 273 -19.25 1.58 -3.34
C PHE A 273 -19.53 0.66 -4.54
N ARG A 274 -20.77 0.15 -4.71
CA ARG A 274 -21.12 -0.64 -5.90
C ARG A 274 -20.97 0.16 -7.18
N GLU A 275 -21.23 1.45 -7.11
CA GLU A 275 -20.88 2.44 -8.13
C GLU A 275 -19.67 3.27 -7.67
N LYS A 276 -19.02 3.91 -8.61
CA LYS A 276 -17.81 4.71 -8.39
C LYS A 276 -18.12 5.99 -7.61
N HIS A 277 -17.61 6.11 -6.39
CA HIS A 277 -17.71 7.30 -5.52
C HIS A 277 -16.35 7.78 -5.06
N THR A 278 -16.21 9.08 -4.78
CA THR A 278 -15.01 9.54 -4.09
C THR A 278 -15.02 9.06 -2.64
N ILE A 279 -13.84 8.69 -2.13
CA ILE A 279 -13.70 8.22 -0.75
C ILE A 279 -14.18 9.29 0.24
N GLY A 280 -13.88 10.57 -0.04
CA GLY A 280 -14.24 11.69 0.82
C GLY A 280 -15.70 12.08 0.83
N GLU A 281 -16.51 11.59 -0.13
CA GLU A 281 -17.90 12.03 -0.32
C GLU A 281 -18.78 11.77 0.91
N ARG A 282 -18.61 10.60 1.53
CA ARG A 282 -19.47 10.12 2.62
C ARG A 282 -18.72 9.68 3.87
N ILE A 283 -17.38 9.75 3.88
CA ILE A 283 -16.54 9.25 4.98
C ILE A 283 -16.78 9.93 6.34
N ASN A 284 -17.41 11.12 6.33
CA ASN A 284 -17.72 11.90 7.51
C ASN A 284 -19.24 11.96 7.79
N ASP A 285 -20.05 11.13 7.13
CA ASP A 285 -21.48 11.05 7.39
C ASP A 285 -21.75 10.64 8.84
N ALA A 286 -22.92 11.04 9.36
CA ALA A 286 -23.37 10.71 10.71
C ALA A 286 -23.86 9.25 10.75
N ASP A 287 -22.93 8.32 10.58
CA ASP A 287 -23.16 6.85 10.59
C ASP A 287 -22.37 6.21 11.74
N GLU A 288 -23.00 5.33 12.49
CA GLU A 288 -22.42 4.67 13.67
C GLU A 288 -21.16 3.86 13.32
N GLN A 289 -21.16 3.14 12.19
CA GLN A 289 -20.03 2.33 11.76
C GLN A 289 -18.84 3.18 11.36
N LEU A 290 -19.06 4.31 10.67
CA LEU A 290 -18.00 5.28 10.37
C LEU A 290 -17.43 5.93 11.62
N GLN A 291 -18.26 6.21 12.63
CA GLN A 291 -17.80 6.81 13.90
C GLN A 291 -16.90 5.85 14.68
N LYS A 292 -17.25 4.56 14.77
CA LYS A 292 -16.44 3.53 15.42
C LYS A 292 -15.05 3.41 14.79
N ALA A 293 -14.97 3.37 13.48
CA ALA A 293 -13.71 3.24 12.73
C ALA A 293 -13.02 4.59 12.44
N LYS A 294 -13.62 5.73 12.78
CA LYS A 294 -13.17 7.09 12.39
C LYS A 294 -13.03 7.28 10.88
N GLY A 295 -13.83 6.53 10.11
CA GLY A 295 -13.81 6.43 8.67
C GLY A 295 -14.09 5.00 8.20
N TYR A 296 -13.49 4.58 7.08
CA TYR A 296 -13.62 3.20 6.62
C TYR A 296 -12.52 2.33 7.25
N ASP A 297 -12.89 1.27 7.90
CA ASP A 297 -12.07 0.14 8.35
C ASP A 297 -12.96 -1.09 8.50
N HIS A 298 -13.51 -1.54 7.35
CA HIS A 298 -14.54 -2.57 7.29
C HIS A 298 -14.19 -3.62 6.25
N ASN A 299 -14.81 -4.79 6.37
CA ASN A 299 -14.66 -5.87 5.41
C ASN A 299 -15.90 -6.00 4.55
N TRP A 300 -15.75 -5.90 3.21
CA TRP A 300 -16.77 -6.13 2.21
C TRP A 300 -16.77 -7.59 1.78
N ILE A 301 -17.98 -8.17 1.65
CA ILE A 301 -18.17 -9.53 1.14
C ILE A 301 -18.19 -9.47 -0.38
N ILE A 302 -17.15 -10.01 -1.03
CA ILE A 302 -17.03 -9.94 -2.48
C ILE A 302 -18.07 -10.80 -3.17
N ASP A 303 -18.83 -10.21 -4.11
CA ASP A 303 -19.83 -10.91 -4.91
C ASP A 303 -19.15 -11.88 -5.87
N LYS A 304 -19.22 -13.18 -5.57
CA LYS A 304 -18.53 -14.26 -6.29
C LYS A 304 -19.49 -15.33 -6.74
N SER A 305 -19.18 -16.00 -7.86
CA SER A 305 -19.94 -17.18 -8.34
C SER A 305 -19.77 -18.39 -7.42
N ASN A 306 -18.62 -18.52 -6.77
CA ASN A 306 -18.33 -19.46 -5.69
C ASN A 306 -17.18 -18.92 -4.85
N PRO A 307 -16.96 -19.38 -3.60
CA PRO A 307 -15.95 -18.84 -2.68
C PRO A 307 -14.52 -18.82 -3.23
N LYS A 308 -14.15 -19.80 -4.05
CA LYS A 308 -12.80 -19.92 -4.65
C LYS A 308 -12.66 -19.24 -6.02
N ALA A 309 -13.71 -18.59 -6.55
CA ALA A 309 -13.64 -17.93 -7.85
C ALA A 309 -12.67 -16.74 -7.79
N TYR A 310 -11.76 -16.68 -8.74
CA TYR A 310 -10.95 -15.48 -9.00
C TYR A 310 -11.86 -14.39 -9.56
N THR A 311 -11.99 -13.28 -8.84
CA THR A 311 -13.04 -12.29 -9.10
C THR A 311 -12.47 -10.87 -8.97
N TRP A 312 -12.99 -9.94 -9.78
CA TRP A 312 -12.76 -8.51 -9.56
C TRP A 312 -13.37 -8.08 -8.21
N CYS A 313 -12.53 -7.45 -7.37
CA CYS A 313 -12.89 -7.02 -6.03
C CYS A 313 -13.15 -5.52 -5.96
N ALA A 314 -12.23 -4.71 -6.52
CA ALA A 314 -12.31 -3.26 -6.45
C ALA A 314 -11.57 -2.57 -7.60
N THR A 315 -11.93 -1.30 -7.83
CA THR A 315 -11.19 -0.38 -8.68
C THR A 315 -10.95 0.92 -7.94
N LEU A 316 -9.71 1.39 -7.92
CA LEU A 316 -9.29 2.67 -7.35
C LEU A 316 -8.72 3.55 -8.47
N THR A 317 -9.14 4.82 -8.56
CA THR A 317 -8.62 5.74 -9.57
C THR A 317 -8.35 7.14 -9.00
N GLU A 318 -7.31 7.80 -9.49
CA GLU A 318 -7.00 9.19 -9.14
C GLU A 318 -7.13 10.07 -10.40
N PRO A 319 -8.08 11.03 -10.40
CA PRO A 319 -8.47 11.71 -11.64
C PRO A 319 -7.41 12.67 -12.19
N LYS A 320 -6.56 13.27 -11.35
CA LYS A 320 -5.56 14.28 -11.78
C LYS A 320 -4.36 13.64 -12.46
N SER A 321 -3.81 12.58 -11.89
CA SER A 321 -2.70 11.82 -12.48
C SER A 321 -3.15 10.86 -13.57
N GLY A 322 -4.40 10.38 -13.47
CA GLY A 322 -4.96 9.30 -14.27
C GLY A 322 -4.52 7.92 -13.85
N ARG A 323 -3.83 7.78 -12.74
CA ARG A 323 -3.46 6.46 -12.25
C ARG A 323 -4.69 5.70 -11.80
N GLY A 324 -4.77 4.45 -12.23
CA GLY A 324 -5.82 3.50 -11.89
C GLY A 324 -5.23 2.18 -11.45
N MET A 325 -5.95 1.52 -10.55
CA MET A 325 -5.62 0.19 -10.03
C MET A 325 -6.89 -0.64 -9.94
N GLN A 326 -6.90 -1.82 -10.53
CA GLN A 326 -7.93 -2.83 -10.34
C GLN A 326 -7.38 -3.94 -9.46
N LEU A 327 -8.17 -4.38 -8.49
CA LEU A 327 -7.84 -5.50 -7.59
C LEU A 327 -8.71 -6.69 -7.91
N TRP A 328 -8.06 -7.82 -8.12
CA TRP A 328 -8.68 -9.13 -8.36
C TRP A 328 -8.16 -10.14 -7.33
N SER A 329 -9.02 -11.02 -6.80
CA SER A 329 -8.58 -12.02 -5.83
C SER A 329 -9.50 -13.25 -5.82
N ASP A 330 -8.96 -14.36 -5.32
CA ASP A 330 -9.72 -15.56 -4.97
C ASP A 330 -10.29 -15.50 -3.53
N GLN A 331 -9.98 -14.46 -2.76
CA GLN A 331 -10.45 -14.30 -1.39
C GLN A 331 -11.92 -13.85 -1.33
N VAL A 332 -12.61 -14.22 -0.23
CA VAL A 332 -14.06 -13.99 -0.03
C VAL A 332 -14.36 -12.59 0.49
N GLY A 333 -13.44 -11.97 1.19
CA GLY A 333 -13.55 -10.66 1.79
C GLY A 333 -12.51 -9.67 1.25
N LEU A 334 -12.84 -8.39 1.35
CA LEU A 334 -11.96 -7.28 1.08
C LEU A 334 -12.04 -6.29 2.23
N GLN A 335 -11.00 -6.18 3.04
CA GLN A 335 -10.85 -5.08 3.99
C GLN A 335 -10.48 -3.82 3.22
N PHE A 336 -11.23 -2.73 3.47
CA PHE A 336 -10.87 -1.38 3.05
C PHE A 336 -10.62 -0.53 4.30
N TYR A 337 -9.37 -0.07 4.45
CA TYR A 337 -8.92 0.80 5.52
C TYR A 337 -8.46 2.15 4.95
N SER A 338 -9.02 3.26 5.42
CA SER A 338 -8.80 4.61 4.88
C SER A 338 -7.71 5.42 5.61
N GLY A 339 -6.80 4.76 6.34
CA GLY A 339 -5.67 5.43 7.00
C GLY A 339 -6.10 6.32 8.18
N ASN A 340 -7.10 5.87 8.96
CA ASN A 340 -7.76 6.67 10.01
C ASN A 340 -6.90 6.85 11.28
N PHE A 341 -5.82 6.08 11.43
CA PHE A 341 -4.98 6.11 12.63
C PHE A 341 -3.59 6.72 12.40
N PHE A 342 -3.29 7.22 11.21
CA PHE A 342 -2.10 8.03 10.99
C PHE A 342 -2.19 9.33 11.79
N ASP A 343 -1.23 9.55 12.69
CA ASP A 343 -1.21 10.68 13.63
C ASP A 343 -0.28 11.83 13.21
N GLY A 344 0.41 11.68 12.07
CA GLY A 344 1.32 12.67 11.50
C GLY A 344 2.67 12.78 12.20
N LYS A 345 2.98 11.94 13.20
CA LYS A 345 4.29 11.98 13.90
C LYS A 345 5.40 11.33 13.07
N SER A 346 5.10 10.18 12.47
CA SER A 346 6.07 9.48 11.62
C SER A 346 6.23 10.16 10.27
N LYS A 347 7.47 10.16 9.74
CA LYS A 347 7.78 10.70 8.42
C LYS A 347 8.01 9.56 7.42
N GLY A 348 7.32 9.64 6.29
CA GLY A 348 7.50 8.73 5.17
C GLY A 348 8.81 8.96 4.40
N LYS A 349 8.97 8.28 3.28
CA LYS A 349 10.16 8.29 2.40
C LYS A 349 10.46 9.67 1.84
N CYS A 350 9.43 10.46 1.53
CA CYS A 350 9.58 11.83 1.02
C CYS A 350 9.92 12.86 2.11
N GLY A 351 10.10 12.44 3.37
CA GLY A 351 10.40 13.31 4.51
C GLY A 351 9.21 14.10 5.06
N LYS A 352 8.00 13.92 4.49
CA LYS A 352 6.76 14.49 4.99
C LYS A 352 6.11 13.57 6.03
N ALA A 353 5.27 14.14 6.89
CA ALA A 353 4.48 13.39 7.85
C ALA A 353 3.55 12.42 7.13
N LEU A 354 3.38 11.22 7.67
CA LEU A 354 2.30 10.29 7.29
C LEU A 354 1.02 10.78 7.98
N ALA A 355 0.25 11.57 7.24
CA ALA A 355 -0.89 12.28 7.78
C ALA A 355 -2.19 11.45 7.73
N TYR A 356 -3.15 11.83 8.57
CA TYR A 356 -4.50 11.29 8.59
C TYR A 356 -5.09 11.18 7.17
N ARG A 357 -5.51 9.98 6.78
CA ARG A 357 -6.09 9.68 5.46
C ARG A 357 -5.15 9.95 4.27
N GLU A 358 -3.85 9.83 4.47
CA GLU A 358 -2.88 9.99 3.38
C GLU A 358 -2.72 8.73 2.53
N GLY A 359 -3.07 7.57 3.06
CA GLY A 359 -3.03 6.29 2.34
C GLY A 359 -4.21 5.41 2.68
N LEU A 360 -4.48 4.44 1.83
CA LEU A 360 -5.51 3.43 2.03
C LEU A 360 -4.96 2.02 1.80
N ALA A 361 -5.47 1.04 2.54
CA ALA A 361 -5.20 -0.37 2.30
C ALA A 361 -6.44 -1.07 1.70
N LEU A 362 -6.18 -1.98 0.78
CA LEU A 362 -7.16 -2.92 0.21
C LEU A 362 -6.60 -4.32 0.39
N GLU A 363 -7.21 -5.09 1.29
CA GLU A 363 -6.67 -6.34 1.79
C GLU A 363 -7.62 -7.50 1.50
N PRO A 364 -7.42 -8.25 0.39
CA PRO A 364 -8.14 -9.49 0.17
C PRO A 364 -7.78 -10.54 1.23
N GLN A 365 -8.80 -11.08 1.91
CA GLN A 365 -8.63 -11.99 3.05
C GLN A 365 -9.90 -12.81 3.32
N PHE A 366 -9.83 -13.77 4.24
CA PHE A 366 -11.03 -14.30 4.89
C PHE A 366 -11.67 -13.23 5.77
N PHE A 367 -12.93 -13.44 6.16
CA PHE A 367 -13.64 -12.49 7.01
C PHE A 367 -12.93 -12.35 8.37
N PRO A 368 -12.84 -11.12 8.92
CA PRO A 368 -12.29 -10.90 10.26
C PRO A 368 -12.99 -11.74 11.31
N ASN A 369 -12.25 -12.31 12.25
CA ASN A 369 -12.77 -13.10 13.37
C ASN A 369 -13.68 -14.29 12.94
N ALA A 370 -13.58 -14.76 11.69
CA ALA A 370 -14.45 -15.81 11.16
C ALA A 370 -14.40 -17.11 11.99
N ILE A 371 -13.23 -17.46 12.55
CA ILE A 371 -13.08 -18.67 13.37
C ILE A 371 -14.00 -18.69 14.59
N ASN A 372 -14.46 -17.55 15.08
CA ASN A 372 -15.36 -17.39 16.20
C ASN A 372 -16.84 -17.21 15.80
N HIS A 373 -17.17 -17.22 14.51
CA HIS A 373 -18.51 -16.98 13.99
C HIS A 373 -18.83 -17.90 12.81
N GLU A 374 -19.57 -18.97 13.05
CA GLU A 374 -19.99 -19.93 12.00
C GLU A 374 -20.72 -19.26 10.83
N SER A 375 -21.42 -18.15 11.09
CA SER A 375 -22.10 -17.34 10.07
C SER A 375 -21.15 -16.72 9.03
N LEU A 376 -19.86 -16.62 9.35
CA LEU A 376 -18.83 -16.05 8.49
C LEU A 376 -18.03 -17.11 7.70
N ALA A 377 -18.63 -18.24 7.40
CA ALA A 377 -17.99 -19.25 6.55
C ALA A 377 -17.67 -18.69 5.14
N PRO A 378 -16.56 -19.12 4.49
CA PRO A 378 -15.65 -20.18 4.93
C PRO A 378 -14.69 -19.71 6.03
N MET A 379 -14.26 -20.66 6.88
CA MET A 379 -13.28 -20.43 7.94
C MET A 379 -11.85 -20.44 7.38
N PRO A 380 -10.90 -19.69 7.98
CA PRO A 380 -9.50 -19.68 7.57
C PRO A 380 -8.72 -20.88 8.13
N ILE A 381 -9.28 -22.08 8.02
CA ILE A 381 -8.69 -23.32 8.55
C ILE A 381 -7.89 -24.01 7.44
N LEU A 382 -6.71 -24.47 7.78
CA LEU A 382 -5.86 -25.33 6.97
C LEU A 382 -5.64 -26.64 7.72
N GLU A 383 -6.10 -27.75 7.14
CA GLU A 383 -5.92 -29.08 7.71
C GLU A 383 -4.53 -29.63 7.38
N ALA A 384 -4.01 -30.48 8.28
CA ALA A 384 -2.75 -31.18 8.01
C ALA A 384 -2.84 -32.01 6.72
N GLY A 385 -1.86 -31.82 5.84
CA GLY A 385 -1.80 -32.49 4.53
C GLY A 385 -2.55 -31.78 3.41
N GLU A 386 -3.25 -30.69 3.70
CA GLU A 386 -3.80 -29.78 2.68
C GLU A 386 -2.78 -28.69 2.30
N GLU A 387 -2.95 -28.11 1.13
CA GLU A 387 -2.16 -26.98 0.67
C GLU A 387 -3.06 -25.72 0.54
N TYR A 388 -2.64 -24.67 1.23
CA TYR A 388 -3.24 -23.35 1.09
C TYR A 388 -2.71 -22.65 -0.15
N HIS A 389 -3.61 -22.06 -0.92
CA HIS A 389 -3.28 -21.19 -2.04
C HIS A 389 -4.11 -19.91 -1.98
N GLN A 390 -3.46 -18.79 -2.27
CA GLN A 390 -4.10 -17.49 -2.40
C GLN A 390 -3.44 -16.70 -3.51
N ILE A 391 -4.25 -15.98 -4.28
CA ILE A 391 -3.78 -15.01 -5.26
C ILE A 391 -4.53 -13.69 -5.15
N SER A 392 -3.76 -12.58 -5.16
CA SER A 392 -4.28 -11.24 -5.35
C SER A 392 -3.49 -10.56 -6.47
N ILE A 393 -4.19 -9.88 -7.37
CA ILE A 393 -3.59 -9.20 -8.53
C ILE A 393 -4.03 -7.74 -8.52
N PHE A 394 -3.05 -6.85 -8.39
CA PHE A 394 -3.21 -5.42 -8.56
C PHE A 394 -2.79 -5.07 -9.98
N LYS A 395 -3.74 -4.74 -10.85
CA LYS A 395 -3.50 -4.33 -12.23
C LYS A 395 -3.50 -2.82 -12.33
N PHE A 396 -2.40 -2.26 -12.83
CA PHE A 396 -2.20 -0.81 -12.93
C PHE A 396 -2.38 -0.32 -14.35
N GLU A 397 -2.98 0.86 -14.49
CA GLU A 397 -3.24 1.50 -15.76
C GLU A 397 -3.20 3.03 -15.64
N VAL A 398 -2.93 3.70 -16.76
CA VAL A 398 -3.06 5.16 -16.86
C VAL A 398 -4.26 5.50 -17.73
N LEU A 399 -5.31 6.00 -17.06
CA LEU A 399 -6.56 6.37 -17.71
C LEU A 399 -6.40 7.66 -18.54
N PRO A 400 -6.99 7.76 -19.73
CA PRO A 400 -7.01 9.00 -20.51
C PRO A 400 -7.78 10.11 -19.74
N ASN A 401 -7.59 11.37 -20.18
CA ASN A 401 -8.46 12.44 -19.71
C ASN A 401 -9.90 12.13 -20.09
N GLU A 402 -10.84 12.27 -19.16
CA GLU A 402 -12.25 12.27 -19.51
C GLU A 402 -12.48 13.40 -20.53
N LYS A 403 -13.04 13.06 -21.69
CA LYS A 403 -13.47 14.09 -22.65
C LYS A 403 -14.55 14.90 -21.95
N LYS A 404 -14.29 16.19 -21.74
CA LYS A 404 -15.29 17.14 -21.25
C LYS A 404 -16.46 17.24 -22.22
#